data_01156f5df3f3300931c8368a4c12e34d
#
_entry.id   01156f5df3f3300931c8368a4c12e34d
#
_cell.length_a   1.000
_cell.length_b   1.000
_cell.length_c   1.000
_cell.angle_alpha   90.00
_cell.angle_beta   90.00
_cell.angle_gamma   90.00
#
_symmetry.space_group_name_H-M   'P 1'
#
loop_
_entity.id
_entity.type
_entity.pdbx_description
1 polymer ?
#
loop_
_entity_poly.entity_id
_entity_poly.type
_entity_poly.pdbx_seq_one_letter_code
_entity_poly.pdbx_strand_id
1 'polypeptide(L)'
;GYIFKEYCIKSLGIPSGNIRFKEDATFNNIREAVNWIRDIATNKLYKNNARFIFYYSGHGVPDELTRGMYLLPKDGVAANIATTGYKVSDLYDVLAESAAESVVLLDACFSGFTKSGSALASTKGVVKITSGAPRGNTVVMSASSSNEVAHQYEEKSHGLFTYYLLKKLQESQGDITLGELFEYIEKQVVRTSLTVIRKSQTPCVAAGVDAKAWEERKL
;
A
#
# COMPACT_ATOMS: atom_id res chain seq x y z
N GLY A 1 4.76 0.10 10.90
CA GLY A 1 4.19 1.47 10.75
C GLY A 1 5.04 2.53 11.42
N TYR A 2 5.31 2.40 12.71
CA TYR A 2 6.07 3.40 13.47
C TYR A 2 7.44 3.70 12.85
N ILE A 3 8.20 2.68 12.49
CA ILE A 3 9.53 2.86 11.89
C ILE A 3 9.45 3.60 10.56
N PHE A 4 8.46 3.31 9.71
CA PHE A 4 8.27 4.05 8.46
C PHE A 4 7.99 5.54 8.72
N LYS A 5 7.17 5.87 9.73
CA LYS A 5 6.97 7.26 10.17
C LYS A 5 8.30 7.95 10.51
N GLU A 6 9.19 7.28 11.27
CA GLU A 6 10.50 7.84 11.62
C GLU A 6 11.36 8.11 10.37
N TYR A 7 11.30 7.24 9.36
CA TYR A 7 11.99 7.46 8.08
C TYR A 7 11.38 8.62 7.30
N CYS A 8 10.05 8.78 7.31
CA CYS A 8 9.40 9.95 6.71
C CYS A 8 9.93 11.25 7.30
N ILE A 9 10.14 11.30 8.62
CA ILE A 9 10.67 12.48 9.30
C ILE A 9 12.17 12.67 9.02
N LYS A 10 12.95 11.61 9.22
CA LYS A 10 14.43 11.72 9.26
C LYS A 10 15.08 11.66 7.87
N SER A 11 14.55 10.84 6.97
CA SER A 11 15.13 10.61 5.65
C SER A 11 14.42 11.41 4.55
N LEU A 12 13.10 11.55 4.63
CA LEU A 12 12.34 12.32 3.65
C LEU A 12 12.08 13.77 4.07
N GLY A 13 12.46 14.16 5.29
CA GLY A 13 12.31 15.53 5.78
C GLY A 13 10.86 15.98 5.96
N ILE A 14 9.90 15.06 6.08
CA ILE A 14 8.49 15.40 6.22
C ILE A 14 8.25 15.93 7.65
N PRO A 15 7.72 17.15 7.83
CA PRO A 15 7.39 17.68 9.15
C PRO A 15 6.41 16.76 9.87
N SER A 16 6.63 16.51 11.17
CA SER A 16 5.78 15.61 11.95
C SER A 16 4.31 16.03 12.00
N GLY A 17 4.02 17.32 11.91
CA GLY A 17 2.66 17.86 11.80
C GLY A 17 1.92 17.45 10.51
N ASN A 18 2.67 17.07 9.48
CA ASN A 18 2.14 16.60 8.20
C ASN A 18 2.00 15.07 8.15
N ILE A 19 2.14 14.38 9.26
CA ILE A 19 2.03 12.92 9.33
C ILE A 19 0.83 12.55 10.21
N ARG A 20 -0.02 11.66 9.69
CA ARG A 20 -1.08 11.00 10.44
C ARG A 20 -0.72 9.53 10.63
N PHE A 21 -0.28 9.20 11.83
CA PHE A 21 0.08 7.83 12.20
C PHE A 21 -0.98 7.22 13.10
N LYS A 22 -1.44 6.04 12.74
CA LYS A 22 -2.40 5.25 13.51
C LYS A 22 -1.89 3.81 13.59
N GLU A 23 -1.61 3.36 14.79
CA GLU A 23 -1.33 1.96 15.08
C GLU A 23 -2.64 1.26 15.43
N ASP A 24 -2.78 0.00 15.04
CA ASP A 24 -4.02 -0.77 15.21
C ASP A 24 -5.26 0.00 14.74
N ALA A 25 -5.15 0.59 13.54
CA ALA A 25 -6.15 1.50 13.00
C ALA A 25 -7.52 0.84 12.88
N THR A 26 -8.53 1.44 13.50
CA THR A 26 -9.94 1.10 13.30
C THR A 26 -10.45 1.62 11.95
N PHE A 27 -11.64 1.16 11.53
CA PHE A 27 -12.29 1.68 10.33
C PHE A 27 -12.43 3.20 10.36
N ASN A 28 -12.84 3.76 11.51
CA ASN A 28 -12.96 5.19 11.68
C ASN A 28 -11.60 5.91 11.62
N ASN A 29 -10.52 5.31 12.12
CA ASN A 29 -9.18 5.90 12.02
C ASN A 29 -8.71 5.97 10.56
N ILE A 30 -8.95 4.92 9.77
CA ILE A 30 -8.61 4.93 8.33
C ILE A 30 -9.43 6.01 7.62
N ARG A 31 -10.74 6.07 7.88
CA ARG A 31 -11.63 7.05 7.28
C ARG A 31 -11.24 8.50 7.65
N GLU A 32 -10.88 8.75 8.92
CA GLU A 32 -10.39 10.05 9.37
C GLU A 32 -9.12 10.47 8.61
N ALA A 33 -8.16 9.56 8.48
CA ALA A 33 -6.92 9.82 7.75
C ALA A 33 -7.16 10.11 6.26
N VAL A 34 -8.06 9.37 5.61
CA VAL A 34 -8.41 9.60 4.21
C VAL A 34 -9.22 10.89 4.03
N ASN A 35 -10.11 11.23 4.96
CA ASN A 35 -10.82 12.52 4.93
C ASN A 35 -9.84 13.69 5.09
N TRP A 36 -8.83 13.56 5.95
CA TRP A 36 -7.78 14.57 6.07
C TRP A 36 -6.99 14.76 4.76
N ILE A 37 -6.70 13.67 4.02
CA ILE A 37 -6.11 13.76 2.66
C ILE A 37 -7.06 14.53 1.74
N ARG A 38 -8.36 14.19 1.74
CA ARG A 38 -9.37 14.85 0.90
C ARG A 38 -9.46 16.34 1.19
N ASP A 39 -9.44 16.73 2.46
CA ASP A 39 -9.51 18.14 2.86
C ASP A 39 -8.31 18.93 2.31
N ILE A 40 -7.12 18.35 2.30
CA ILE A 40 -5.93 18.94 1.68
C ILE A 40 -6.04 18.94 0.15
N ALA A 41 -6.44 17.82 -0.45
CA ALA A 41 -6.56 17.63 -1.89
C ALA A 41 -7.55 18.61 -2.54
N THR A 42 -8.62 18.97 -1.83
CA THR A 42 -9.65 19.91 -2.29
C THR A 42 -9.40 21.37 -1.91
N ASN A 43 -8.46 21.62 -0.98
CA ASN A 43 -8.11 22.97 -0.55
C ASN A 43 -7.41 23.73 -1.67
N LYS A 44 -7.94 24.92 -2.02
CA LYS A 44 -7.43 25.77 -3.11
C LYS A 44 -5.95 26.13 -2.97
N LEU A 45 -5.42 26.21 -1.75
CA LEU A 45 -4.03 26.56 -1.47
C LEU A 45 -3.06 25.40 -1.74
N TYR A 46 -3.52 24.15 -1.56
CA TYR A 46 -2.66 22.97 -1.60
C TYR A 46 -2.95 22.02 -2.76
N LYS A 47 -4.12 22.14 -3.39
CA LYS A 47 -4.66 21.22 -4.39
C LYS A 47 -3.66 20.80 -5.48
N ASN A 48 -2.78 21.70 -5.94
CA ASN A 48 -1.85 21.43 -7.02
C ASN A 48 -0.41 21.17 -6.56
N ASN A 49 -0.11 21.37 -5.27
CA ASN A 49 1.24 21.35 -4.74
C ASN A 49 1.42 20.32 -3.62
N ALA A 50 0.33 19.73 -3.12
CA ALA A 50 0.44 18.70 -2.10
C ALA A 50 0.95 17.39 -2.73
N ARG A 51 1.81 16.70 -2.02
CA ARG A 51 2.25 15.33 -2.34
C ARG A 51 1.80 14.43 -1.20
N PHE A 52 1.26 13.26 -1.53
CA PHE A 52 0.74 12.32 -0.55
C PHE A 52 1.51 11.01 -0.58
N ILE A 53 1.87 10.54 0.61
CA ILE A 53 2.36 9.17 0.81
C ILE A 53 1.36 8.48 1.72
N PHE A 54 0.68 7.47 1.20
CA PHE A 54 -0.16 6.59 2.00
C PHE A 54 0.54 5.25 2.19
N TYR A 55 0.83 4.90 3.43
CA TYR A 55 1.43 3.61 3.77
C TYR A 55 0.47 2.81 4.63
N TYR A 56 0.27 1.55 4.27
CA TYR A 56 -0.50 0.59 5.06
C TYR A 56 0.28 -0.71 5.19
N SER A 57 0.36 -1.22 6.41
CA SER A 57 0.88 -2.55 6.72
C SER A 57 -0.14 -3.30 7.56
N GLY A 58 -0.65 -4.40 7.03
CA GLY A 58 -1.72 -5.16 7.68
C GLY A 58 -2.37 -6.18 6.77
N HIS A 59 -3.59 -6.57 7.09
CA HIS A 59 -4.33 -7.51 6.27
C HIS A 59 -5.13 -6.81 5.16
N GLY A 60 -5.02 -7.36 3.96
CA GLY A 60 -5.91 -7.04 2.86
C GLY A 60 -6.87 -8.22 2.64
N VAL A 61 -8.13 -7.94 2.36
CA VAL A 61 -9.14 -8.96 2.13
C VAL A 61 -9.87 -8.66 0.83
N PRO A 62 -9.85 -9.58 -0.14
CA PRO A 62 -10.70 -9.48 -1.31
C PRO A 62 -12.14 -9.86 -0.97
N ASP A 63 -13.09 -9.18 -1.57
CA ASP A 63 -14.51 -9.55 -1.51
C ASP A 63 -14.98 -10.10 -2.87
N GLU A 64 -15.43 -11.35 -2.88
CA GLU A 64 -15.84 -12.04 -4.10
C GLU A 64 -17.12 -11.45 -4.72
N LEU A 65 -18.02 -10.90 -3.90
CA LEU A 65 -19.29 -10.34 -4.35
C LEU A 65 -19.09 -9.00 -5.03
N THR A 66 -18.36 -8.09 -4.38
CA THR A 66 -18.07 -6.76 -4.92
C THR A 66 -16.87 -6.76 -5.86
N ARG A 67 -16.09 -7.85 -5.89
CA ARG A 67 -14.79 -7.96 -6.57
C ARG A 67 -13.78 -6.86 -6.15
N GLY A 68 -14.02 -6.28 -4.99
CA GLY A 68 -13.19 -5.21 -4.42
C GLY A 68 -12.08 -5.75 -3.53
N MET A 69 -11.05 -4.95 -3.37
CA MET A 69 -10.01 -5.14 -2.36
C MET A 69 -10.23 -4.20 -1.20
N TYR A 70 -10.08 -4.69 0.01
CA TYR A 70 -10.32 -3.94 1.24
C TYR A 70 -9.13 -4.05 2.18
N LEU A 71 -8.77 -2.95 2.81
CA LEU A 71 -7.90 -2.94 3.98
C LEU A 71 -8.74 -3.40 5.17
N LEU A 72 -8.24 -4.36 5.94
CA LEU A 72 -8.91 -4.88 7.15
C LEU A 72 -8.51 -4.03 8.37
N PRO A 73 -9.42 -3.21 8.91
CA PRO A 73 -9.16 -2.46 10.13
C PRO A 73 -9.07 -3.38 11.35
N LYS A 74 -8.58 -2.85 12.48
CA LYS A 74 -8.48 -3.59 13.76
C LYS A 74 -9.84 -4.11 14.25
N ASP A 75 -10.89 -3.33 14.03
CA ASP A 75 -12.29 -3.63 14.37
C ASP A 75 -13.06 -4.27 13.20
N GLY A 76 -12.39 -4.56 12.08
CA GLY A 76 -13.00 -5.17 10.91
C GLY A 76 -13.20 -6.68 11.05
N VAL A 77 -14.19 -7.19 10.32
CA VAL A 77 -14.51 -8.62 10.27
C VAL A 77 -14.35 -9.12 8.84
N ALA A 78 -13.37 -9.99 8.59
CA ALA A 78 -13.06 -10.49 7.25
C ALA A 78 -14.27 -11.13 6.54
N ALA A 79 -15.14 -11.84 7.27
CA ALA A 79 -16.37 -12.44 6.71
C ALA A 79 -17.39 -11.38 6.23
N ASN A 80 -17.30 -10.14 6.73
CA ASN A 80 -18.18 -9.02 6.38
C ASN A 80 -17.37 -7.84 5.85
N ILE A 81 -16.30 -8.12 5.09
CA ILE A 81 -15.31 -7.13 4.70
C ILE A 81 -15.91 -5.96 3.90
N ALA A 82 -16.91 -6.21 3.07
CA ALA A 82 -17.56 -5.18 2.27
C ALA A 82 -18.22 -4.06 3.12
N THR A 83 -18.55 -4.35 4.38
CA THR A 83 -19.17 -3.38 5.30
C THR A 83 -18.25 -2.94 6.43
N THR A 84 -17.23 -3.72 6.74
CA THR A 84 -16.31 -3.47 7.89
C THR A 84 -14.90 -3.12 7.46
N GLY A 85 -14.56 -3.31 6.17
CA GLY A 85 -13.26 -2.99 5.60
C GLY A 85 -13.26 -1.66 4.85
N TYR A 86 -12.09 -1.07 4.71
CA TYR A 86 -11.91 0.14 3.90
C TYR A 86 -11.57 -0.23 2.46
N LYS A 87 -12.43 0.14 1.52
CA LYS A 87 -12.25 -0.21 0.11
C LYS A 87 -11.09 0.54 -0.52
N VAL A 88 -10.16 -0.18 -1.13
CA VAL A 88 -8.93 0.40 -1.71
C VAL A 88 -9.23 1.36 -2.87
N SER A 89 -10.26 1.07 -3.69
CA SER A 89 -10.66 1.99 -4.76
C SER A 89 -11.12 3.35 -4.27
N ASP A 90 -11.75 3.41 -3.07
CA ASP A 90 -12.24 4.66 -2.50
C ASP A 90 -11.06 5.56 -2.05
N LEU A 91 -9.95 4.95 -1.60
CA LEU A 91 -8.70 5.67 -1.38
C LEU A 91 -8.16 6.25 -2.69
N TYR A 92 -8.15 5.46 -3.78
CA TYR A 92 -7.66 5.93 -5.08
C TYR A 92 -8.51 7.07 -5.63
N ASP A 93 -9.83 7.02 -5.43
CA ASP A 93 -10.73 8.09 -5.85
C ASP A 93 -10.43 9.41 -5.11
N VAL A 94 -10.18 9.35 -3.80
CA VAL A 94 -9.79 10.54 -3.01
C VAL A 94 -8.45 11.10 -3.45
N LEU A 95 -7.46 10.25 -3.70
CA LEU A 95 -6.15 10.71 -4.18
C LEU A 95 -6.22 11.34 -5.58
N ALA A 96 -7.13 10.85 -6.43
CA ALA A 96 -7.35 11.36 -7.78
C ALA A 96 -8.10 12.71 -7.81
N GLU A 97 -8.76 13.13 -6.72
CA GLU A 97 -9.38 14.45 -6.59
C GLU A 97 -8.34 15.59 -6.62
N SER A 98 -7.07 15.26 -6.31
CA SER A 98 -5.94 16.17 -6.37
C SER A 98 -5.15 15.98 -7.66
N ALA A 99 -4.69 17.08 -8.27
CA ALA A 99 -3.70 17.03 -9.33
C ALA A 99 -2.28 16.72 -8.82
N ALA A 100 -2.12 16.64 -7.49
CA ALA A 100 -0.86 16.37 -6.83
C ALA A 100 -0.39 14.91 -7.01
N GLU A 101 0.89 14.69 -6.84
CA GLU A 101 1.49 13.37 -6.89
C GLU A 101 1.11 12.57 -5.64
N SER A 102 0.75 11.31 -5.83
CA SER A 102 0.43 10.42 -4.73
C SER A 102 1.15 9.09 -4.87
N VAL A 103 1.70 8.60 -3.76
CA VAL A 103 2.33 7.28 -3.66
C VAL A 103 1.60 6.48 -2.60
N VAL A 104 1.15 5.28 -2.98
CA VAL A 104 0.49 4.33 -2.09
C VAL A 104 1.39 3.11 -1.93
N LEU A 105 1.77 2.80 -0.70
CA LEU A 105 2.64 1.68 -0.33
C LEU A 105 1.83 0.70 0.50
N LEU A 106 1.55 -0.49 -0.05
CA LEU A 106 0.70 -1.51 0.58
C LEU A 106 1.51 -2.75 0.93
N ASP A 107 1.88 -2.89 2.20
CA ASP A 107 2.41 -4.15 2.74
C ASP A 107 1.25 -5.00 3.27
N ALA A 108 0.48 -5.54 2.33
CA ALA A 108 -0.71 -6.34 2.59
C ALA A 108 -0.88 -7.41 1.52
N CYS A 109 -1.45 -8.55 1.94
CA CYS A 109 -1.85 -9.62 1.04
C CYS A 109 -3.25 -9.35 0.51
N PHE A 110 -3.43 -9.42 -0.80
CA PHE A 110 -4.76 -9.42 -1.41
C PHE A 110 -5.08 -10.75 -2.12
N SER A 111 -4.26 -11.78 -1.88
CA SER A 111 -4.56 -13.13 -2.28
C SER A 111 -5.65 -13.70 -1.34
N GLY A 112 -6.76 -14.15 -1.92
CA GLY A 112 -7.96 -14.47 -1.21
C GLY A 112 -7.80 -15.43 -0.02
N PHE A 113 -8.34 -15.03 1.12
CA PHE A 113 -8.68 -15.96 2.21
C PHE A 113 -10.12 -16.45 1.99
N THR A 114 -10.33 -17.75 2.16
CA THR A 114 -11.70 -18.28 2.30
C THR A 114 -12.30 -17.83 3.63
N LYS A 115 -13.64 -17.83 3.73
CA LYS A 115 -14.38 -17.61 4.99
C LYS A 115 -13.93 -18.50 6.15
N SER A 116 -13.18 -19.57 5.86
CA SER A 116 -12.63 -20.53 6.84
C SER A 116 -11.18 -20.24 7.27
N GLY A 117 -10.58 -19.12 6.81
CA GLY A 117 -9.17 -18.79 7.12
C GLY A 117 -8.14 -19.58 6.33
N SER A 118 -8.56 -20.43 5.40
CA SER A 118 -7.67 -21.15 4.49
C SER A 118 -7.47 -20.33 3.22
N ALA A 119 -6.27 -20.37 2.64
CA ALA A 119 -6.01 -19.78 1.33
C ALA A 119 -7.00 -20.34 0.29
N LEU A 120 -7.58 -19.50 -0.56
CA LEU A 120 -8.42 -19.92 -1.68
C LEU A 120 -7.58 -20.77 -2.65
N ALA A 121 -7.55 -22.07 -2.41
CA ALA A 121 -7.22 -23.02 -3.47
C ALA A 121 -8.41 -22.99 -4.45
N SER A 122 -8.29 -22.23 -5.52
CA SER A 122 -9.30 -22.07 -6.54
C SER A 122 -9.54 -23.39 -7.26
N THR A 123 -10.63 -24.05 -6.93
CA THR A 123 -11.15 -25.18 -7.69
C THR A 123 -12.42 -24.79 -8.47
N LYS A 124 -12.52 -23.66 -9.09
CA LYS A 124 -13.46 -23.38 -10.19
C LYS A 124 -13.54 -21.87 -10.46
N GLY A 125 -12.87 -21.46 -11.51
CA GLY A 125 -13.02 -20.14 -12.11
C GLY A 125 -12.25 -19.04 -11.33
N VAL A 126 -11.17 -18.56 -11.89
CA VAL A 126 -10.43 -17.40 -11.37
C VAL A 126 -11.37 -16.19 -11.44
N VAL A 127 -11.98 -15.83 -10.33
CA VAL A 127 -12.64 -14.54 -10.21
C VAL A 127 -11.53 -13.49 -10.20
N LYS A 128 -11.40 -12.73 -11.27
CA LYS A 128 -10.45 -11.63 -11.35
C LYS A 128 -10.89 -10.55 -10.35
N ILE A 129 -10.25 -10.55 -9.17
CA ILE A 129 -10.45 -9.51 -8.16
C ILE A 129 -9.60 -8.32 -8.62
N THR A 130 -10.22 -7.16 -8.73
CA THR A 130 -9.53 -5.95 -9.15
C THR A 130 -9.57 -4.95 -8.00
N SER A 131 -8.39 -4.47 -7.57
CA SER A 131 -8.30 -3.33 -6.63
C SER A 131 -8.87 -2.03 -7.20
N GLY A 132 -9.34 -2.06 -8.44
CA GLY A 132 -9.44 -0.88 -9.26
C GLY A 132 -8.05 -0.45 -9.74
N ALA A 133 -7.95 0.14 -10.92
CA ALA A 133 -6.72 0.79 -11.33
C ALA A 133 -6.55 2.10 -10.54
N PRO A 134 -5.35 2.47 -10.10
CA PRO A 134 -5.12 3.80 -9.56
C PRO A 134 -5.49 4.85 -10.62
N ARG A 135 -5.95 6.00 -10.14
CA ARG A 135 -6.43 7.09 -11.01
C ARG A 135 -5.55 8.32 -10.84
N GLY A 136 -5.66 9.23 -11.78
CA GLY A 136 -4.95 10.50 -11.72
C GLY A 136 -3.43 10.31 -11.64
N ASN A 137 -2.80 11.07 -10.78
CA ASN A 137 -1.35 11.13 -10.61
C ASN A 137 -0.83 10.21 -9.47
N THR A 138 -1.45 9.05 -9.32
CA THR A 138 -1.20 8.10 -8.23
C THR A 138 -0.36 6.91 -8.69
N VAL A 139 0.67 6.58 -7.93
CA VAL A 139 1.49 5.36 -8.07
C VAL A 139 1.24 4.46 -6.88
N VAL A 140 0.97 3.18 -7.11
CA VAL A 140 0.71 2.18 -6.08
C VAL A 140 1.78 1.10 -6.16
N MET A 141 2.49 0.86 -5.06
CA MET A 141 3.40 -0.27 -4.89
C MET A 141 2.81 -1.22 -3.87
N SER A 142 2.62 -2.47 -4.22
CA SER A 142 2.07 -3.52 -3.35
C SER A 142 3.08 -4.62 -3.09
N ALA A 143 3.02 -5.19 -1.90
CA ALA A 143 3.97 -6.19 -1.42
C ALA A 143 3.95 -7.49 -2.20
N SER A 144 2.83 -7.85 -2.81
CA SER A 144 2.69 -9.10 -3.57
C SER A 144 1.71 -8.97 -4.72
N SER A 145 1.83 -9.83 -5.70
CA SER A 145 0.84 -10.02 -6.76
C SER A 145 -0.47 -10.58 -6.20
N SER A 146 -1.55 -10.52 -7.00
CA SER A 146 -2.89 -10.96 -6.58
C SER A 146 -2.99 -12.46 -6.25
N ASN A 147 -2.02 -13.26 -6.68
CA ASN A 147 -1.99 -14.72 -6.47
C ASN A 147 -0.96 -15.15 -5.42
N GLU A 148 -0.26 -14.21 -4.81
CA GLU A 148 0.80 -14.48 -3.85
C GLU A 148 0.51 -13.83 -2.49
N VAL A 149 1.17 -14.33 -1.46
CA VAL A 149 1.06 -13.83 -0.09
C VAL A 149 2.25 -12.94 0.23
N ALA A 150 2.00 -11.80 0.87
CA ALA A 150 3.07 -11.01 1.49
C ALA A 150 3.54 -11.69 2.77
N HIS A 151 4.83 -11.97 2.85
CA HIS A 151 5.43 -12.72 3.94
C HIS A 151 6.06 -11.81 4.98
N GLN A 152 6.03 -12.27 6.24
CA GLN A 152 6.82 -11.69 7.31
C GLN A 152 8.28 -12.12 7.16
N TYR A 153 9.19 -11.18 7.41
CA TYR A 153 10.61 -11.44 7.58
C TYR A 153 10.90 -11.50 9.09
N GLU A 154 10.64 -12.65 9.69
CA GLU A 154 10.63 -12.83 11.16
C GLU A 154 11.92 -12.35 11.82
N GLU A 155 13.08 -12.70 11.26
CA GLU A 155 14.40 -12.26 11.78
C GLU A 155 14.56 -10.74 11.84
N LYS A 156 13.79 -9.99 11.06
CA LYS A 156 13.82 -8.53 10.98
C LYS A 156 12.61 -7.85 11.59
N SER A 157 11.64 -8.62 12.09
CA SER A 157 10.39 -8.12 12.71
C SER A 157 9.60 -7.15 11.83
N HIS A 158 9.62 -7.38 10.51
CA HIS A 158 8.93 -6.59 9.49
C HIS A 158 8.30 -7.48 8.43
N GLY A 159 7.30 -6.97 7.71
CA GLY A 159 6.95 -7.53 6.41
C GLY A 159 8.15 -7.43 5.47
N LEU A 160 8.31 -8.42 4.60
CA LEU A 160 9.46 -8.49 3.69
C LEU A 160 9.55 -7.25 2.78
N PHE A 161 8.42 -6.78 2.27
CA PHE A 161 8.33 -5.56 1.47
C PHE A 161 8.76 -4.34 2.28
N THR A 162 8.19 -4.15 3.48
CA THR A 162 8.53 -3.02 4.36
C THR A 162 10.01 -3.04 4.74
N TYR A 163 10.58 -4.20 5.03
CA TYR A 163 12.00 -4.29 5.37
C TYR A 163 12.89 -3.71 4.26
N TYR A 164 12.67 -4.11 3.00
CA TYR A 164 13.48 -3.63 1.89
C TYR A 164 13.18 -2.19 1.50
N LEU A 165 11.93 -1.74 1.65
CA LEU A 165 11.57 -0.32 1.56
C LEU A 165 12.41 0.52 2.55
N LEU A 166 12.37 0.18 3.83
CA LEU A 166 13.09 0.91 4.87
C LEU A 166 14.61 0.86 4.67
N LYS A 167 15.14 -0.31 4.33
CA LYS A 167 16.55 -0.50 4.06
C LYS A 167 17.03 0.41 2.92
N LYS A 168 16.28 0.48 1.82
CA LYS A 168 16.66 1.30 0.67
C LYS A 168 16.55 2.80 0.99
N LEU A 169 15.52 3.22 1.71
CA LEU A 169 15.40 4.60 2.18
C LEU A 169 16.56 4.99 3.11
N GLN A 170 17.02 4.07 3.94
CA GLN A 170 18.20 4.28 4.79
C GLN A 170 19.48 4.45 3.96
N GLU A 171 19.72 3.55 3.01
CA GLU A 171 20.91 3.56 2.16
C GLU A 171 20.99 4.81 1.28
N SER A 172 19.84 5.27 0.75
CA SER A 172 19.77 6.45 -0.12
C SER A 172 19.58 7.77 0.64
N GLN A 173 19.34 7.72 1.95
CA GLN A 173 18.93 8.87 2.77
C GLN A 173 17.69 9.60 2.21
N GLY A 174 16.81 8.86 1.54
CA GLY A 174 15.62 9.38 0.89
C GLY A 174 15.85 9.99 -0.50
N ASP A 175 17.11 10.12 -0.94
CA ASP A 175 17.42 10.59 -2.30
C ASP A 175 17.41 9.44 -3.30
N ILE A 176 16.21 9.10 -3.74
CA ILE A 176 15.97 7.98 -4.65
C ILE A 176 14.71 8.23 -5.49
N THR A 177 14.72 7.77 -6.74
CA THR A 177 13.51 7.79 -7.56
C THR A 177 12.60 6.61 -7.24
N LEU A 178 11.30 6.74 -7.58
CA LEU A 178 10.33 5.65 -7.39
C LEU A 178 10.68 4.41 -8.22
N GLY A 179 11.21 4.61 -9.43
CA GLY A 179 11.66 3.52 -10.29
C GLY A 179 12.80 2.73 -9.66
N GLU A 180 13.86 3.40 -9.22
CA GLU A 180 15.00 2.77 -8.53
C GLU A 180 14.58 2.08 -7.23
N LEU A 181 13.68 2.71 -6.48
CA LEU A 181 13.14 2.15 -5.25
C LEU A 181 12.36 0.86 -5.52
N PHE A 182 11.47 0.89 -6.52
CA PHE A 182 10.66 -0.28 -6.86
C PHE A 182 11.52 -1.43 -7.39
N GLU A 183 12.43 -1.15 -8.31
CA GLU A 183 13.37 -2.17 -8.86
C GLU A 183 14.18 -2.86 -7.75
N TYR A 184 14.70 -2.05 -6.81
CA TYR A 184 15.41 -2.60 -5.65
C TYR A 184 14.52 -3.49 -4.80
N ILE A 185 13.32 -3.01 -4.43
CA ILE A 185 12.39 -3.75 -3.59
C ILE A 185 12.00 -5.06 -4.29
N GLU A 186 11.58 -5.02 -5.55
CA GLU A 186 11.16 -6.20 -6.30
C GLU A 186 12.28 -7.25 -6.34
N LYS A 187 13.48 -6.87 -6.74
CA LYS A 187 14.65 -7.76 -6.81
C LYS A 187 14.97 -8.41 -5.47
N GLN A 188 14.98 -7.64 -4.39
CA GLN A 188 15.34 -8.16 -3.07
C GLN A 188 14.24 -9.02 -2.47
N VAL A 189 12.98 -8.62 -2.61
CA VAL A 189 11.83 -9.38 -2.12
C VAL A 189 11.72 -10.71 -2.84
N VAL A 190 11.77 -10.74 -4.17
CA VAL A 190 11.72 -11.98 -4.96
C VAL A 190 12.86 -12.91 -4.57
N ARG A 191 14.10 -12.39 -4.49
CA ARG A 191 15.25 -13.20 -4.07
C ARG A 191 15.06 -13.80 -2.68
N THR A 192 14.75 -12.97 -1.68
CA THR A 192 14.69 -13.41 -0.28
C THR A 192 13.49 -14.31 -0.02
N SER A 193 12.35 -14.05 -0.67
CA SER A 193 11.16 -14.89 -0.57
C SER A 193 11.45 -16.32 -1.02
N LEU A 194 12.19 -16.50 -2.10
CA LEU A 194 12.55 -17.82 -2.63
C LEU A 194 13.68 -18.49 -1.84
N THR A 195 14.73 -17.74 -1.44
CA THR A 195 15.92 -18.34 -0.84
C THR A 195 15.82 -18.54 0.66
N VAL A 196 15.13 -17.64 1.37
CA VAL A 196 15.01 -17.66 2.84
C VAL A 196 13.64 -18.18 3.27
N ILE A 197 12.57 -17.60 2.74
CA ILE A 197 11.20 -17.97 3.13
C ILE A 197 10.72 -19.23 2.40
N ARG A 198 11.31 -19.54 1.24
CA ARG A 198 10.96 -20.68 0.37
C ARG A 198 9.52 -20.66 -0.13
N LYS A 199 9.00 -19.46 -0.36
CA LYS A 199 7.68 -19.19 -0.95
C LYS A 199 7.81 -17.98 -1.84
N SER A 200 7.04 -17.91 -2.92
CA SER A 200 7.10 -16.77 -3.84
C SER A 200 6.41 -15.54 -3.26
N GLN A 201 7.04 -14.40 -3.50
CA GLN A 201 6.44 -13.09 -3.27
C GLN A 201 7.02 -12.11 -4.28
N THR A 202 6.17 -11.57 -5.13
CA THR A 202 6.53 -10.65 -6.21
C THR A 202 5.81 -9.33 -6.00
N PRO A 203 6.51 -8.27 -5.58
CA PRO A 203 5.94 -6.92 -5.51
C PRO A 203 5.42 -6.48 -6.87
N CYS A 204 4.40 -5.64 -6.85
CA CYS A 204 3.80 -5.09 -8.05
C CYS A 204 3.70 -3.57 -7.97
N VAL A 205 3.74 -2.92 -9.12
CA VAL A 205 3.50 -1.48 -9.26
C VAL A 205 2.38 -1.25 -10.26
N ALA A 206 1.54 -0.26 -9.98
CA ALA A 206 0.52 0.24 -10.88
C ALA A 206 0.51 1.77 -10.82
N ALA A 207 0.35 2.41 -11.98
CA ALA A 207 0.32 3.87 -12.09
C ALA A 207 -0.98 4.34 -12.75
N GLY A 208 -1.51 5.45 -12.27
CA GLY A 208 -2.64 6.12 -12.89
C GLY A 208 -2.25 6.75 -14.23
N VAL A 209 -3.25 7.07 -15.05
CA VAL A 209 -3.04 7.59 -16.43
C VAL A 209 -2.27 8.91 -16.48
N ASP A 210 -2.33 9.71 -15.43
CA ASP A 210 -1.64 10.99 -15.33
C ASP A 210 -0.26 10.87 -14.66
N ALA A 211 0.06 9.70 -14.13
CA ALA A 211 1.33 9.41 -13.47
C ALA A 211 2.44 9.07 -14.49
N LYS A 212 2.57 9.87 -15.54
CA LYS A 212 3.61 9.72 -16.56
C LYS A 212 4.99 9.94 -15.96
N ALA A 213 5.99 9.21 -16.46
CA ALA A 213 7.37 9.27 -15.99
C ALA A 213 7.47 9.12 -14.46
N TRP A 214 6.58 8.31 -13.86
CA TRP A 214 6.55 8.09 -12.41
C TRP A 214 7.87 7.53 -11.89
N GLU A 215 8.58 6.78 -12.71
CA GLU A 215 9.88 6.18 -12.39
C GLU A 215 10.93 7.23 -12.02
N GLU A 216 10.85 8.43 -12.58
CA GLU A 216 11.78 9.53 -12.34
C GLU A 216 11.42 10.37 -11.11
N ARG A 217 10.25 10.17 -10.54
CA ARG A 217 9.78 10.92 -9.36
C ARG A 217 10.49 10.45 -8.11
N LYS A 218 10.72 11.37 -7.19
CA LYS A 218 11.23 11.05 -5.84
C LYS A 218 10.07 10.78 -4.88
N LEU A 219 10.35 9.91 -3.90
CA LEU A 219 9.39 9.62 -2.83
C LEU A 219 9.14 10.85 -1.94
#